data_8e2ac615a708423d0d31c68ee2a0ba26
#
_entry.id   8e2ac615a708423d0d31c68ee2a0ba26
#
_cell.length_a   1.000
_cell.length_b   1.000
_cell.length_c   1.000
_cell.angle_alpha   90.00
_cell.angle_beta   90.00
_cell.angle_gamma   90.00
#
_symmetry.space_group_name_H-M   'P 1'
#
loop_
_entity.id
_entity.type
_entity.pdbx_description
1 polymer ?
#
loop_
_entity_poly.entity_id
_entity_poly.type
_entity_poly.pdbx_seq_one_letter_code
_entity_poly.pdbx_strand_id
1 'polypeptide(L)'
;MKKLFSLAILAMLMATPLLLVSCGDDDDMLPEESETSKPTITSWTEPFHDNGGSVDAVKSFMASSMSRYSLVNESSTMSSVQLTYATGSFTEGVIYSFSGTTGSLYSVIDTELTVNKTIIFKYLNEHYTMIPGSTSNESMLQYRFTNSDRSIVISTMKVSETCFNIDYSFISK
;
A
#
# COMPACT_ATOMS: atom_id res chain seq x y z
N MET A 1 -6.70 31.59 -23.28
CA MET A 1 -5.49 30.78 -23.56
C MET A 1 -5.55 29.56 -22.67
N LYS A 2 -5.86 28.41 -23.26
CA LYS A 2 -6.04 27.14 -22.55
C LYS A 2 -4.66 26.49 -22.44
N LYS A 3 -4.15 26.26 -21.24
CA LYS A 3 -2.97 25.42 -21.01
C LYS A 3 -3.43 24.03 -20.56
N LEU A 4 -3.38 23.09 -21.48
CA LEU A 4 -3.48 21.65 -21.24
C LEU A 4 -2.21 21.19 -20.52
N PHE A 5 -2.34 20.72 -19.29
CA PHE A 5 -1.28 19.98 -18.64
C PHE A 5 -1.39 18.52 -19.09
N SER A 6 -0.48 18.16 -20.00
CA SER A 6 -0.28 16.79 -20.46
C SER A 6 0.44 16.01 -19.36
N LEU A 7 -0.18 14.96 -18.87
CA LEU A 7 0.42 13.99 -17.95
C LEU A 7 1.38 13.12 -18.78
N ALA A 8 2.67 13.42 -18.74
CA ALA A 8 3.69 12.58 -19.37
C ALA A 8 4.05 11.45 -18.41
N ILE A 9 3.50 10.26 -18.69
CA ILE A 9 3.98 9.01 -18.13
C ILE A 9 5.30 8.70 -18.82
N LEU A 10 6.42 8.88 -18.12
CA LEU A 10 7.74 8.56 -18.59
C LEU A 10 8.01 7.06 -18.42
N ALA A 11 7.73 6.29 -19.46
CA ALA A 11 8.19 4.91 -19.57
C ALA A 11 9.70 4.92 -19.88
N MET A 12 10.53 4.66 -18.87
CA MET A 12 11.96 4.39 -19.10
C MET A 12 12.14 2.95 -19.59
N LEU A 13 12.32 2.83 -20.90
CA LEU A 13 12.85 1.63 -21.55
C LEU A 13 14.35 1.56 -21.23
N MET A 14 14.76 0.68 -20.33
CA MET A 14 16.15 0.33 -20.14
C MET A 14 16.54 -0.78 -21.12
N ALA A 15 17.27 -0.42 -22.15
CA ALA A 15 17.96 -1.36 -23.03
C ALA A 15 19.14 -1.99 -22.28
N THR A 16 19.07 -3.30 -22.03
CA THR A 16 20.18 -4.09 -21.50
C THR A 16 21.07 -4.53 -22.68
N PRO A 17 22.41 -4.35 -22.61
CA PRO A 17 23.31 -4.95 -23.57
C PRO A 17 23.44 -6.47 -23.31
N LEU A 18 23.19 -7.26 -24.34
CA LEU A 18 23.50 -8.67 -24.44
C LEU A 18 25.03 -8.86 -24.38
N LEU A 19 25.52 -9.38 -23.28
CA LEU A 19 26.85 -10.00 -23.23
C LEU A 19 26.68 -11.49 -23.47
N LEU A 20 27.05 -11.92 -24.68
CA LEU A 20 27.31 -13.32 -25.01
C LEU A 20 28.56 -13.77 -24.26
N VAL A 21 28.42 -14.65 -23.30
CA VAL A 21 29.52 -15.46 -22.80
C VAL A 21 29.26 -16.91 -23.16
N SER A 22 30.25 -17.44 -23.85
CA SER A 22 30.43 -18.75 -24.44
C SER A 22 30.49 -19.88 -23.39
N CYS A 23 30.08 -21.07 -23.88
CA CYS A 23 30.21 -22.42 -23.36
C CYS A 23 31.32 -22.76 -22.39
N GLY A 24 30.97 -23.64 -21.45
CA GLY A 24 31.88 -24.51 -20.66
C GLY A 24 31.10 -25.41 -19.72
N ASP A 25 31.03 -26.69 -20.07
CA ASP A 25 30.84 -27.96 -19.35
C ASP A 25 30.08 -28.02 -17.99
N ASP A 26 29.16 -28.97 -18.03
CA ASP A 26 28.62 -29.84 -16.97
C ASP A 26 29.02 -29.56 -15.51
N ASP A 27 28.00 -29.11 -14.74
CA ASP A 27 27.77 -29.61 -13.40
C ASP A 27 26.30 -29.30 -12.98
N ASP A 28 25.68 -30.27 -12.31
CA ASP A 28 24.32 -30.26 -11.76
C ASP A 28 23.98 -28.96 -11.04
N MET A 29 23.42 -27.98 -11.75
CA MET A 29 22.75 -26.86 -11.11
C MET A 29 21.32 -27.28 -10.74
N LEU A 30 21.14 -27.65 -9.47
CA LEU A 30 19.86 -27.54 -8.80
C LEU A 30 19.27 -26.16 -9.11
N PRO A 31 17.98 -26.02 -9.43
CA PRO A 31 17.38 -24.72 -9.61
C PRO A 31 17.61 -23.92 -8.31
N GLU A 32 18.32 -22.80 -8.42
CA GLU A 32 18.43 -21.83 -7.33
C GLU A 32 17.02 -21.53 -6.87
N GLU A 33 16.71 -21.91 -5.62
CA GLU A 33 15.54 -21.42 -4.92
C GLU A 33 15.55 -19.90 -5.08
N SER A 34 14.55 -19.36 -5.76
CA SER A 34 14.28 -17.93 -5.88
C SER A 34 14.52 -17.33 -4.49
N GLU A 35 15.57 -16.51 -4.35
CA GLU A 35 15.86 -15.81 -3.10
C GLU A 35 14.59 -15.04 -2.72
N THR A 36 13.85 -15.59 -1.77
CA THR A 36 12.71 -14.87 -1.18
C THR A 36 13.32 -13.70 -0.44
N SER A 37 13.23 -12.53 -1.06
CA SER A 37 13.75 -11.29 -0.50
C SER A 37 13.20 -11.12 0.92
N LYS A 38 14.13 -10.95 1.89
CA LYS A 38 13.77 -10.86 3.32
C LYS A 38 12.90 -9.64 3.57
N PRO A 39 11.94 -9.73 4.51
CA PRO A 39 11.17 -8.57 4.94
C PRO A 39 12.08 -7.41 5.36
N THR A 40 11.70 -6.20 4.99
CA THR A 40 12.42 -4.96 5.35
C THR A 40 11.99 -4.40 6.70
N ILE A 41 10.88 -4.91 7.27
CA ILE A 41 10.33 -4.53 8.57
C ILE A 41 10.30 -5.75 9.50
N THR A 42 10.33 -5.50 10.81
CA THR A 42 10.15 -6.53 11.86
C THR A 42 8.74 -6.52 12.44
N SER A 43 8.05 -5.40 12.33
CA SER A 43 6.65 -5.21 12.72
C SER A 43 6.01 -4.19 11.80
N TRP A 44 4.71 -4.31 11.61
CA TRP A 44 3.93 -3.33 10.85
C TRP A 44 3.08 -2.50 11.80
N THR A 45 3.06 -1.19 11.55
CA THR A 45 2.17 -0.26 12.25
C THR A 45 1.02 0.05 11.33
N GLU A 46 -0.17 -0.35 11.72
CA GLU A 46 -1.38 -0.08 10.97
C GLU A 46 -1.64 1.42 10.87
N PRO A 47 -2.00 1.95 9.70
CA PRO A 47 -2.30 3.38 9.54
C PRO A 47 -3.54 3.78 10.36
N PHE A 48 -3.67 5.07 10.66
CA PHE A 48 -4.85 5.61 11.31
C PHE A 48 -6.10 5.32 10.46
N HIS A 49 -7.13 4.73 11.07
CA HIS A 49 -8.33 4.30 10.33
C HIS A 49 -9.63 4.48 11.14
N ASP A 50 -9.67 5.45 12.06
CA ASP A 50 -10.90 5.77 12.78
C ASP A 50 -11.90 6.45 11.84
N ASN A 51 -13.08 5.84 11.67
CA ASN A 51 -14.16 6.40 10.85
C ASN A 51 -14.57 7.78 11.36
N GLY A 52 -14.55 8.76 10.48
CA GLY A 52 -14.85 10.14 10.85
C GLY A 52 -13.70 10.91 11.51
N GLY A 53 -12.51 10.31 11.61
CA GLY A 53 -11.32 10.98 12.11
C GLY A 53 -11.00 12.26 11.36
N SER A 54 -10.43 13.26 12.05
CA SER A 54 -10.09 14.55 11.46
C SER A 54 -8.70 14.56 10.82
N VAL A 55 -8.44 15.56 9.99
CA VAL A 55 -7.11 15.85 9.40
C VAL A 55 -6.05 15.98 10.50
N ASP A 56 -6.35 16.69 11.59
CA ASP A 56 -5.39 16.91 12.69
C ASP A 56 -5.11 15.63 13.47
N ALA A 57 -6.11 14.75 13.63
CA ALA A 57 -5.93 13.44 14.26
C ALA A 57 -4.97 12.57 13.44
N VAL A 58 -5.14 12.52 12.13
CA VAL A 58 -4.23 11.81 11.22
C VAL A 58 -2.83 12.41 11.27
N LYS A 59 -2.68 13.73 11.18
CA LYS A 59 -1.35 14.38 11.25
C LYS A 59 -0.63 14.06 12.57
N SER A 60 -1.35 14.08 13.69
CA SER A 60 -0.81 13.74 15.00
C SER A 60 -0.39 12.28 15.10
N PHE A 61 -1.20 11.35 14.59
CA PHE A 61 -0.88 9.92 14.54
C PHE A 61 0.35 9.66 13.67
N MET A 62 0.41 10.23 12.47
CA MET A 62 1.55 10.04 11.56
C MET A 62 2.85 10.54 12.19
N ALA A 63 2.82 11.69 12.85
CA ALA A 63 3.99 12.24 13.54
C ALA A 63 4.49 11.38 14.71
N SER A 64 3.56 10.78 15.48
CA SER A 64 3.89 10.00 16.67
C SER A 64 4.17 8.53 16.43
N SER A 65 3.41 7.90 15.53
CA SER A 65 3.37 6.44 15.37
C SER A 65 3.98 5.94 14.05
N MET A 66 4.01 6.79 13.01
CA MET A 66 4.53 6.44 11.70
C MET A 66 5.63 7.42 11.22
N SER A 67 6.58 7.72 12.10
CA SER A 67 7.62 8.73 11.89
C SER A 67 8.56 8.46 10.69
N ARG A 68 8.56 7.24 10.13
CA ARG A 68 9.29 6.92 8.89
C ARG A 68 8.65 7.54 7.63
N TYR A 69 7.40 7.98 7.71
CA TYR A 69 6.67 8.64 6.65
C TYR A 69 6.69 10.16 6.81
N SER A 70 6.84 10.87 5.70
CA SER A 70 6.75 12.33 5.65
C SER A 70 5.56 12.76 4.81
N LEU A 71 4.90 13.84 5.18
CA LEU A 71 3.84 14.44 4.37
C LEU A 71 4.46 14.98 3.07
N VAL A 72 4.10 14.41 1.93
CA VAL A 72 4.65 14.77 0.61
C VAL A 72 3.65 15.58 -0.22
N ASN A 73 2.37 15.45 0.07
CA ASN A 73 1.33 16.25 -0.59
C ASN A 73 0.13 16.46 0.33
N GLU A 74 -0.41 17.67 0.32
CA GLU A 74 -1.69 18.03 0.91
C GLU A 74 -2.50 18.78 -0.14
N SER A 75 -3.64 18.24 -0.53
CA SER A 75 -4.52 18.86 -1.51
C SER A 75 -5.92 19.05 -0.91
N SER A 76 -6.54 20.17 -1.24
CA SER A 76 -7.90 20.48 -0.78
C SER A 76 -8.73 20.99 -1.96
N THR A 77 -9.92 20.42 -2.09
CA THR A 77 -10.96 20.85 -3.04
C THR A 77 -12.24 21.12 -2.26
N MET A 78 -13.28 21.60 -2.94
CA MET A 78 -14.61 21.78 -2.29
C MET A 78 -15.21 20.44 -1.82
N SER A 79 -14.86 19.33 -2.46
CA SER A 79 -15.47 18.01 -2.20
C SER A 79 -14.58 17.09 -1.35
N SER A 80 -13.27 17.31 -1.28
CA SER A 80 -12.36 16.43 -0.56
C SER A 80 -11.07 17.13 -0.12
N VAL A 81 -10.52 16.64 0.99
CA VAL A 81 -9.14 16.91 1.40
C VAL A 81 -8.37 15.59 1.32
N GLN A 82 -7.14 15.63 0.84
CA GLN A 82 -6.28 14.46 0.75
C GLN A 82 -4.91 14.76 1.33
N LEU A 83 -4.42 13.85 2.20
CA LEU A 83 -3.06 13.84 2.70
C LEU A 83 -2.34 12.64 2.10
N THR A 84 -1.16 12.86 1.53
CA THR A 84 -0.29 11.80 1.04
C THR A 84 1.01 11.80 1.82
N TYR A 85 1.29 10.68 2.44
CA TYR A 85 2.54 10.42 3.15
C TYR A 85 3.35 9.39 2.39
N ALA A 86 4.68 9.51 2.40
CA ALA A 86 5.55 8.53 1.80
C ALA A 86 6.85 8.37 2.60
N THR A 87 7.50 7.22 2.44
CA THR A 87 8.87 7.00 2.91
C THR A 87 9.86 7.78 2.03
N GLY A 88 11.10 7.95 2.49
CA GLY A 88 12.13 8.66 1.73
C GLY A 88 12.45 8.05 0.36
N SER A 89 12.17 6.76 0.17
CA SER A 89 12.32 6.04 -1.12
C SER A 89 11.09 6.16 -2.04
N PHE A 90 9.96 6.69 -1.54
CA PHE A 90 8.67 6.74 -2.25
C PHE A 90 8.13 5.38 -2.70
N THR A 91 8.60 4.29 -2.11
CA THR A 91 8.14 2.92 -2.42
C THR A 91 6.98 2.49 -1.53
N GLU A 92 6.82 3.11 -0.39
CA GLU A 92 5.75 2.87 0.58
C GLU A 92 5.07 4.21 0.87
N GLY A 93 3.76 4.20 1.06
CA GLY A 93 3.03 5.44 1.28
C GLY A 93 1.61 5.22 1.79
N VAL A 94 1.06 6.24 2.45
CA VAL A 94 -0.32 6.24 2.94
C VAL A 94 -1.06 7.45 2.40
N ILE A 95 -2.24 7.20 1.84
CA ILE A 95 -3.15 8.24 1.35
C ILE A 95 -4.39 8.26 2.24
N TYR A 96 -4.67 9.39 2.84
CA TYR A 96 -5.88 9.65 3.62
C TYR A 96 -6.80 10.56 2.84
N SER A 97 -8.07 10.19 2.71
CA SER A 97 -9.08 10.98 2.01
C SER A 97 -10.21 11.39 2.95
N PHE A 98 -10.49 12.69 3.01
CA PHE A 98 -11.49 13.30 3.89
C PHE A 98 -12.59 13.96 3.05
N SER A 99 -13.81 13.93 3.54
CA SER A 99 -14.91 14.68 2.98
C SER A 99 -14.65 16.18 3.11
N GLY A 100 -14.71 16.93 2.02
CA GLY A 100 -14.56 18.38 2.04
C GLY A 100 -15.71 19.09 2.78
N THR A 101 -16.89 18.43 2.89
CA THR A 101 -18.06 18.98 3.55
C THR A 101 -18.03 18.76 5.07
N THR A 102 -17.64 17.58 5.53
CA THR A 102 -17.67 17.21 6.94
C THR A 102 -16.29 17.21 7.60
N GLY A 103 -15.22 17.24 6.81
CA GLY A 103 -13.83 17.07 7.30
C GLY A 103 -13.52 15.66 7.80
N SER A 104 -14.43 14.70 7.63
CA SER A 104 -14.33 13.35 8.16
C SER A 104 -13.56 12.43 7.23
N LEU A 105 -12.66 11.61 7.79
CA LEU A 105 -11.95 10.55 7.09
C LEU A 105 -12.97 9.53 6.53
N TYR A 106 -12.85 9.19 5.26
CA TYR A 106 -13.71 8.19 4.61
C TYR A 106 -12.96 7.10 3.85
N SER A 107 -11.66 7.24 3.62
CA SER A 107 -10.85 6.23 2.95
C SER A 107 -9.38 6.35 3.36
N VAL A 108 -8.73 5.21 3.50
CA VAL A 108 -7.28 5.11 3.70
C VAL A 108 -6.74 4.07 2.71
N ILE A 109 -5.68 4.41 2.01
CA ILE A 109 -4.94 3.49 1.13
C ILE A 109 -3.51 3.45 1.62
N ASP A 110 -3.07 2.28 2.08
CA ASP A 110 -1.70 2.02 2.48
C ASP A 110 -1.01 1.18 1.41
N THR A 111 0.12 1.64 0.91
CA THR A 111 0.95 0.96 -0.09
C THR A 111 2.20 0.42 0.56
N GLU A 112 2.37 -0.90 0.52
CA GLU A 112 3.44 -1.61 1.19
C GLU A 112 4.25 -2.48 0.22
N LEU A 113 5.51 -2.76 0.59
CA LEU A 113 6.36 -3.65 -0.18
C LEU A 113 5.89 -5.10 -0.08
N THR A 114 5.86 -5.82 -1.20
CA THR A 114 5.46 -7.24 -1.27
C THR A 114 6.32 -8.15 -0.39
N VAL A 115 7.59 -7.80 -0.15
CA VAL A 115 8.48 -8.55 0.74
C VAL A 115 8.00 -8.51 2.20
N ASN A 116 7.20 -7.53 2.59
CA ASN A 116 6.65 -7.37 3.93
C ASN A 116 5.32 -8.12 4.15
N LYS A 117 4.77 -8.72 3.09
CA LYS A 117 3.43 -9.34 3.10
C LYS A 117 3.19 -10.29 4.27
N THR A 118 4.15 -11.14 4.58
CA THR A 118 4.01 -12.15 5.65
C THR A 118 3.76 -11.51 7.01
N ILE A 119 4.46 -10.42 7.33
CA ILE A 119 4.31 -9.68 8.59
C ILE A 119 2.95 -8.98 8.63
N ILE A 120 2.58 -8.33 7.53
CA ILE A 120 1.33 -7.59 7.42
C ILE A 120 0.12 -8.52 7.46
N PHE A 121 0.11 -9.61 6.67
CA PHE A 121 -0.99 -10.57 6.68
C PHE A 121 -1.11 -11.31 8.01
N LYS A 122 0.00 -11.56 8.71
CA LYS A 122 -0.05 -12.09 10.09
C LYS A 122 -0.82 -11.12 10.98
N TYR A 123 -0.49 -9.84 10.96
CA TYR A 123 -1.20 -8.81 11.72
C TYR A 123 -2.68 -8.75 11.37
N LEU A 124 -3.02 -8.69 10.06
CA LEU A 124 -4.41 -8.63 9.61
C LEU A 124 -5.23 -9.85 10.07
N ASN A 125 -4.66 -11.06 10.02
CA ASN A 125 -5.33 -12.27 10.48
C ASN A 125 -5.51 -12.33 12.01
N GLU A 126 -4.64 -11.67 12.78
CA GLU A 126 -4.73 -11.61 14.25
C GLU A 126 -5.79 -10.60 14.71
N HIS A 127 -6.03 -9.53 13.94
CA HIS A 127 -6.89 -8.40 14.38
C HIS A 127 -8.23 -8.34 13.65
N TYR A 128 -8.36 -8.99 12.51
CA TYR A 128 -9.55 -8.95 11.65
C TYR A 128 -10.02 -10.33 11.24
N THR A 129 -11.27 -10.43 10.85
CA THR A 129 -11.86 -11.67 10.33
C THR A 129 -11.84 -11.63 8.80
N MET A 130 -11.24 -12.64 8.19
CA MET A 130 -11.29 -12.80 6.72
C MET A 130 -12.73 -13.06 6.27
N ILE A 131 -13.19 -12.36 5.24
CA ILE A 131 -14.53 -12.51 4.67
C ILE A 131 -14.53 -13.73 3.74
N PRO A 132 -15.32 -14.79 4.03
CA PRO A 132 -15.42 -15.98 3.19
C PRO A 132 -15.98 -15.65 1.80
N GLY A 133 -15.48 -16.32 0.76
CA GLY A 133 -15.99 -16.14 -0.62
C GLY A 133 -15.56 -14.86 -1.34
N SER A 134 -14.80 -13.97 -0.69
CA SER A 134 -14.00 -13.03 -1.43
C SER A 134 -13.00 -13.87 -2.24
N THR A 135 -12.94 -13.66 -3.56
CA THR A 135 -12.00 -14.35 -4.42
C THR A 135 -10.59 -14.11 -3.91
N SER A 136 -10.11 -15.02 -3.07
CA SER A 136 -8.72 -14.98 -2.65
C SER A 136 -7.87 -15.43 -3.82
N ASN A 137 -7.25 -14.48 -4.49
CA ASN A 137 -6.24 -14.76 -5.49
C ASN A 137 -4.87 -14.51 -4.85
N GLU A 138 -4.20 -15.58 -4.45
CA GLU A 138 -2.92 -15.50 -3.75
C GLU A 138 -1.85 -14.80 -4.60
N SER A 139 -1.81 -15.05 -5.90
CA SER A 139 -0.85 -14.40 -6.81
C SER A 139 -1.07 -12.89 -6.91
N MET A 140 -2.30 -12.43 -6.73
CA MET A 140 -2.69 -11.02 -6.72
C MET A 140 -2.77 -10.43 -5.32
N LEU A 141 -2.46 -11.20 -4.26
CA LEU A 141 -2.62 -10.79 -2.85
C LEU A 141 -4.01 -10.22 -2.57
N GLN A 142 -5.04 -10.78 -3.21
CA GLN A 142 -6.41 -10.28 -3.16
C GLN A 142 -7.17 -10.96 -2.04
N TYR A 143 -7.35 -10.25 -0.92
CA TYR A 143 -8.06 -10.72 0.27
C TYR A 143 -8.98 -9.62 0.79
N ARG A 144 -9.97 -10.01 1.57
CA ARG A 144 -10.86 -9.06 2.26
C ARG A 144 -11.02 -9.45 3.72
N PHE A 145 -10.97 -8.45 4.59
CA PHE A 145 -11.12 -8.59 6.03
C PHE A 145 -12.16 -7.61 6.55
N THR A 146 -12.68 -7.89 7.73
CA THR A 146 -13.58 -6.98 8.45
C THR A 146 -13.30 -7.02 9.94
N ASN A 147 -13.54 -5.92 10.64
CA ASN A 147 -13.51 -5.88 12.09
C ASN A 147 -14.77 -6.56 12.70
N SER A 148 -14.80 -6.74 14.01
CA SER A 148 -15.84 -7.47 14.72
C SER A 148 -17.24 -6.90 14.54
N ASP A 149 -17.39 -5.58 14.45
CA ASP A 149 -18.69 -4.90 14.28
C ASP A 149 -19.04 -4.61 12.81
N ARG A 150 -18.20 -5.06 11.88
CA ARG A 150 -18.35 -4.89 10.42
C ARG A 150 -18.47 -3.45 9.95
N SER A 151 -17.90 -2.51 10.70
CA SER A 151 -17.87 -1.09 10.32
C SER A 151 -16.73 -0.75 9.37
N ILE A 152 -15.73 -1.64 9.26
CA ILE A 152 -14.56 -1.48 8.40
C ILE A 152 -14.42 -2.73 7.52
N VAL A 153 -14.20 -2.50 6.22
CA VAL A 153 -13.74 -3.53 5.29
C VAL A 153 -12.34 -3.15 4.82
N ILE A 154 -11.41 -4.08 4.97
CA ILE A 154 -10.04 -3.97 4.47
C ILE A 154 -9.95 -4.86 3.24
N SER A 155 -9.48 -4.29 2.12
CA SER A 155 -9.23 -5.04 0.89
C SER A 155 -7.75 -4.92 0.55
N THR A 156 -7.11 -6.03 0.19
CA THR A 156 -5.72 -6.02 -0.26
C THR A 156 -5.64 -6.38 -1.73
N MET A 157 -4.68 -5.80 -2.45
CA MET A 157 -4.44 -6.09 -3.85
C MET A 157 -3.01 -5.76 -4.27
N LYS A 158 -2.36 -6.68 -4.98
CA LYS A 158 -1.06 -6.45 -5.61
C LYS A 158 -1.22 -5.40 -6.73
N VAL A 159 -0.41 -4.34 -6.68
CA VAL A 159 -0.42 -3.26 -7.68
C VAL A 159 0.81 -3.28 -8.59
N SER A 160 1.88 -3.94 -8.15
CA SER A 160 3.09 -4.20 -8.94
C SER A 160 3.79 -5.46 -8.42
N GLU A 161 4.90 -5.86 -9.05
CA GLU A 161 5.70 -7.00 -8.55
C GLU A 161 6.27 -6.73 -7.15
N THR A 162 6.52 -5.48 -6.83
CA THR A 162 7.17 -5.07 -5.58
C THR A 162 6.23 -4.49 -4.54
N CYS A 163 5.00 -4.12 -4.89
CA CYS A 163 4.08 -3.41 -4.01
C CYS A 163 2.65 -3.96 -4.06
N PHE A 164 1.94 -3.83 -2.95
CA PHE A 164 0.50 -4.08 -2.84
C PHE A 164 -0.18 -3.00 -1.99
N ASN A 165 -1.47 -2.80 -2.24
CA ASN A 165 -2.30 -1.87 -1.47
C ASN A 165 -3.09 -2.59 -0.40
N ILE A 166 -3.37 -1.87 0.68
CA ILE A 166 -4.28 -2.20 1.77
C ILE A 166 -5.27 -1.05 1.86
N ASP A 167 -6.51 -1.28 1.41
CA ASP A 167 -7.55 -0.27 1.30
C ASP A 167 -8.55 -0.41 2.44
N TYR A 168 -8.73 0.63 3.23
CA TYR A 168 -9.71 0.70 4.31
C TYR A 168 -10.95 1.45 3.83
N SER A 169 -12.08 0.78 3.87
CA SER A 169 -13.39 1.33 3.54
C SER A 169 -14.29 1.31 4.77
N PHE A 170 -14.90 2.43 5.09
CA PHE A 170 -15.81 2.57 6.23
C PHE A 170 -17.26 2.35 5.78
N ILE A 171 -17.99 1.51 6.51
CA ILE A 171 -19.39 1.21 6.25
C ILE A 171 -20.24 2.10 7.15
N SER A 172 -21.00 2.99 6.54
CA SER A 172 -22.02 3.78 7.26
C SER A 172 -23.14 2.83 7.72
N LYS A 173 -23.45 2.88 9.01
CA LYS A 173 -24.63 2.20 9.59
C LYS A 173 -25.88 3.02 9.36
#